data_aa8ba24f53d071fa8d4aee66e2ae8f23
#
_entry.id   aa8ba24f53d071fa8d4aee66e2ae8f23
#
_cell.length_a   1.000
_cell.length_b   1.000
_cell.length_c   1.000
_cell.angle_alpha   90.00
_cell.angle_beta   90.00
_cell.angle_gamma   90.00
#
_symmetry.space_group_name_H-M   'P 1'
#
loop_
_entity.id
_entity.type
_entity.pdbx_description
1 polymer ?
#
loop_
_entity_poly.entity_id
_entity_poly.type
_entity_poly.pdbx_seq_one_letter_code
_entity_poly.pdbx_strand_id
1 'polypeptide(L)'
;GGHFSTRNLDENGNWLDLMAQKNSSADISPTAGQMPRLLGLALASKVYRENSELSKNSAFKKFTNGGNEVAFGTIGDASTSEGPFWETINAAGVLQVPMVMSVWDDGFGISVPRKFQTTKDSISEALAGFQRTKEKPGFEIFVTKGWDYTHLCETYEKAVKLAREEHIPVLIHVKEVNQPQGHSTSGSHERYKDEERLKWEVEFDCIAKFKDWILDFDVDGLAIATSKEL
;
A
#
# COMPACT_ATOMS: atom_id res chain seq x y z
N GLY A 1 8.39 -5.43 18.49
CA GLY A 1 9.03 -6.48 17.71
C GLY A 1 8.41 -6.60 16.34
N GLY A 2 9.17 -7.13 15.40
CA GLY A 2 8.72 -7.38 14.04
C GLY A 2 7.96 -8.70 13.96
N HIS A 3 6.66 -8.64 13.83
CA HIS A 3 5.81 -9.84 13.78
C HIS A 3 5.79 -10.50 12.40
N PHE A 4 6.00 -9.74 11.35
CA PHE A 4 5.81 -10.17 9.95
C PHE A 4 7.03 -9.95 9.06
N SER A 5 8.22 -9.90 9.66
CA SER A 5 9.43 -9.76 8.85
C SER A 5 9.84 -11.07 8.19
N THR A 6 10.33 -10.97 6.98
CA THR A 6 10.95 -12.08 6.27
C THR A 6 12.22 -12.51 6.98
N ARG A 7 12.47 -13.83 7.04
CA ARG A 7 13.75 -14.35 7.52
C ARG A 7 14.84 -14.02 6.48
N ASN A 8 15.85 -13.29 6.91
CA ASN A 8 16.91 -12.81 6.04
C ASN A 8 18.23 -13.59 6.17
N LEU A 9 18.39 -14.33 7.27
CA LEU A 9 19.61 -15.08 7.59
C LEU A 9 19.29 -16.58 7.68
N ASP A 10 20.27 -17.41 7.30
CA ASP A 10 20.25 -18.84 7.56
C ASP A 10 20.59 -19.17 9.02
N GLU A 11 20.69 -20.46 9.35
CA GLU A 11 21.00 -20.94 10.71
C GLU A 11 22.44 -20.62 11.16
N ASN A 12 23.32 -20.35 10.20
CA ASN A 12 24.73 -20.02 10.43
C ASN A 12 24.98 -18.50 10.43
N GLY A 13 23.93 -17.68 10.28
CA GLY A 13 24.03 -16.23 10.25
C GLY A 13 24.45 -15.63 8.90
N ASN A 14 24.42 -16.42 7.82
CA ASN A 14 24.69 -15.90 6.48
C ASN A 14 23.42 -15.34 5.85
N TRP A 15 23.57 -14.32 5.01
CA TRP A 15 22.46 -13.76 4.25
C TRP A 15 21.88 -14.79 3.28
N LEU A 16 20.57 -14.98 3.34
CA LEU A 16 19.80 -15.66 2.30
C LEU A 16 19.82 -14.85 1.00
N ASP A 17 19.45 -15.48 -0.09
CA ASP A 17 19.23 -14.78 -1.34
C ASP A 17 17.86 -14.06 -1.28
N LEU A 18 17.89 -12.76 -0.94
CA LEU A 18 16.70 -11.94 -0.80
C LEU A 18 16.03 -11.66 -2.15
N MET A 19 16.73 -11.89 -3.27
CA MET A 19 16.15 -11.75 -4.61
C MET A 19 15.32 -12.94 -5.03
N ALA A 20 15.53 -14.11 -4.39
CA ALA A 20 14.75 -15.32 -4.64
C ALA A 20 13.39 -15.33 -3.93
N GLN A 21 13.07 -14.31 -3.13
CA GLN A 21 11.86 -14.25 -2.33
C GLN A 21 11.28 -12.83 -2.29
N LYS A 22 9.98 -12.72 -1.94
CA LYS A 22 9.38 -11.45 -1.57
C LYS A 22 9.77 -11.12 -0.13
N ASN A 23 10.21 -9.90 0.11
CA ASN A 23 10.70 -9.47 1.42
C ASN A 23 9.70 -8.55 2.11
N SER A 24 9.40 -8.89 3.36
CA SER A 24 8.63 -8.05 4.26
C SER A 24 9.56 -7.51 5.35
N SER A 25 9.67 -6.20 5.44
CA SER A 25 10.35 -5.55 6.55
C SER A 25 9.52 -5.67 7.83
N ALA A 26 10.18 -5.68 8.98
CA ALA A 26 9.48 -5.69 10.26
C ALA A 26 8.51 -4.51 10.39
N ASP A 27 7.30 -4.81 10.81
CA ASP A 27 6.35 -3.80 11.26
C ASP A 27 6.83 -3.16 12.57
N ILE A 28 6.32 -1.98 12.86
CA ILE A 28 6.60 -1.27 14.11
C ILE A 28 5.31 -0.76 14.72
N SER A 29 5.26 -0.74 16.07
CA SER A 29 4.07 -0.32 16.80
C SER A 29 3.74 1.17 16.68
N PRO A 30 4.71 2.11 16.66
CA PRO A 30 4.38 3.52 16.46
C PRO A 30 3.69 3.77 15.12
N THR A 31 2.53 4.41 15.17
CA THR A 31 1.72 4.75 14.02
C THR A 31 2.53 5.54 12.99
N ALA A 32 2.47 5.14 11.72
CA ALA A 32 3.25 5.68 10.60
C ALA A 32 4.79 5.57 10.73
N GLY A 33 5.31 4.93 11.78
CA GLY A 33 6.76 4.79 11.98
C GLY A 33 7.46 3.95 10.91
N GLN A 34 6.73 3.12 10.15
CA GLN A 34 7.26 2.36 9.02
C GLN A 34 7.55 3.23 7.78
N MET A 35 7.00 4.43 7.69
CA MET A 35 7.08 5.27 6.50
C MET A 35 8.52 5.70 6.16
N PRO A 36 9.36 6.18 7.09
CA PRO A 36 10.77 6.48 6.79
C PRO A 36 11.57 5.26 6.33
N ARG A 37 11.25 4.06 6.84
CA ARG A 37 11.90 2.83 6.39
C ARG A 37 11.50 2.47 4.96
N LEU A 38 10.22 2.65 4.60
CA LEU A 38 9.74 2.47 3.23
C LEU A 38 10.52 3.36 2.27
N LEU A 39 10.68 4.64 2.63
CA LEU A 39 11.50 5.58 1.86
C LEU A 39 12.95 5.11 1.72
N GLY A 40 13.56 4.65 2.82
CA GLY A 40 14.93 4.15 2.82
C GLY A 40 15.14 2.93 1.92
N LEU A 41 14.19 1.99 1.90
CA LEU A 41 14.21 0.84 1.00
C LEU A 41 14.09 1.27 -0.48
N ALA A 42 13.21 2.21 -0.78
CA ALA A 42 13.07 2.77 -2.12
C ALA A 42 14.34 3.52 -2.56
N LEU A 43 14.95 4.29 -1.65
CA LEU A 43 16.20 4.99 -1.92
C LEU A 43 17.35 4.01 -2.18
N ALA A 44 17.43 2.91 -1.44
CA ALA A 44 18.44 1.88 -1.67
C ALA A 44 18.33 1.30 -3.09
N SER A 45 17.12 0.99 -3.57
CA SER A 45 16.89 0.54 -4.95
C SER A 45 17.38 1.56 -5.97
N LYS A 46 17.06 2.84 -5.77
CA LYS A 46 17.55 3.92 -6.63
C LYS A 46 19.08 3.99 -6.65
N VAL A 47 19.74 3.93 -5.49
CA VAL A 47 21.21 3.96 -5.38
C VAL A 47 21.84 2.78 -6.12
N TYR A 48 21.27 1.58 -6.02
CA TYR A 48 21.75 0.42 -6.79
C TYR A 48 21.61 0.63 -8.30
N ARG A 49 20.53 1.26 -8.77
CA ARG A 49 20.34 1.56 -10.20
C ARG A 49 21.33 2.59 -10.72
N GLU A 50 21.55 3.65 -9.97
CA GLU A 50 22.40 4.77 -10.37
C GLU A 50 23.91 4.48 -10.21
N ASN A 51 24.27 3.53 -9.35
CA ASN A 51 25.67 3.17 -9.07
C ASN A 51 26.02 1.80 -9.66
N SER A 52 26.65 1.82 -10.83
CA SER A 52 27.03 0.60 -11.55
C SER A 52 28.09 -0.24 -10.83
N GLU A 53 28.88 0.34 -9.93
CA GLU A 53 29.86 -0.42 -9.13
C GLU A 53 29.14 -1.27 -8.09
N LEU A 54 28.10 -0.74 -7.45
CA LEU A 54 27.29 -1.48 -6.51
C LEU A 54 26.47 -2.56 -7.22
N SER A 55 25.78 -2.22 -8.28
CA SER A 55 24.89 -3.16 -8.99
C SER A 55 25.63 -4.34 -9.63
N LYS A 56 26.89 -4.16 -10.05
CA LYS A 56 27.73 -5.21 -10.64
C LYS A 56 28.53 -6.00 -9.60
N ASN A 57 28.64 -5.53 -8.38
CA ASN A 57 29.42 -6.19 -7.34
C ASN A 57 28.70 -7.46 -6.87
N SER A 58 29.40 -8.59 -6.93
CA SER A 58 28.86 -9.90 -6.55
C SER A 58 28.38 -9.98 -5.08
N ALA A 59 28.94 -9.15 -4.20
CA ALA A 59 28.53 -9.07 -2.81
C ALA A 59 27.07 -8.61 -2.62
N PHE A 60 26.55 -7.84 -3.58
CA PHE A 60 25.18 -7.29 -3.52
C PHE A 60 24.14 -8.09 -4.33
N LYS A 61 24.54 -9.12 -5.06
CA LYS A 61 23.62 -9.94 -5.88
C LYS A 61 22.47 -10.55 -5.09
N LYS A 62 22.66 -10.79 -3.80
CA LYS A 62 21.62 -11.30 -2.89
C LYS A 62 20.59 -10.23 -2.47
N PHE A 63 20.85 -8.95 -2.71
CA PHE A 63 20.07 -7.82 -2.19
C PHE A 63 19.37 -7.02 -3.28
N THR A 64 19.87 -7.08 -4.51
CA THR A 64 19.33 -6.26 -5.60
C THR A 64 19.48 -6.93 -6.96
N ASN A 65 18.50 -6.70 -7.82
CA ASN A 65 18.57 -6.96 -9.26
C ASN A 65 18.81 -5.63 -10.02
N GLY A 66 19.94 -5.00 -9.70
CA GLY A 66 20.33 -3.76 -10.36
C GLY A 66 19.40 -2.58 -10.10
N GLY A 67 18.74 -2.54 -8.93
CA GLY A 67 17.83 -1.47 -8.57
C GLY A 67 16.47 -1.56 -9.27
N ASN A 68 16.02 -2.77 -9.59
CA ASN A 68 14.70 -3.00 -10.20
C ASN A 68 13.60 -3.27 -9.14
N GLU A 69 13.93 -3.15 -7.86
CA GLU A 69 13.02 -3.37 -6.76
C GLU A 69 12.12 -2.16 -6.56
N VAL A 70 10.87 -2.43 -6.18
CA VAL A 70 9.90 -1.41 -5.72
C VAL A 70 9.66 -1.62 -4.24
N ALA A 71 9.76 -0.56 -3.46
CA ALA A 71 9.35 -0.59 -2.06
C ALA A 71 7.86 -0.30 -1.97
N PHE A 72 7.12 -1.27 -1.42
CA PHE A 72 5.67 -1.19 -1.27
C PHE A 72 5.30 -1.10 0.22
N GLY A 73 4.43 -0.19 0.56
CA GLY A 73 3.94 -0.02 1.94
C GLY A 73 2.46 0.35 1.99
N THR A 74 1.83 -0.02 3.11
CA THR A 74 0.42 0.32 3.39
C THR A 74 0.31 1.17 4.64
N ILE A 75 -0.71 2.00 4.68
CA ILE A 75 -1.05 2.84 5.84
C ILE A 75 -2.57 3.08 5.85
N GLY A 76 -3.18 3.11 7.05
CA GLY A 76 -4.57 3.54 7.19
C GLY A 76 -4.72 5.05 7.00
N ASP A 77 -5.91 5.49 6.59
CA ASP A 77 -6.21 6.91 6.37
C ASP A 77 -6.00 7.75 7.64
N ALA A 78 -6.45 7.31 8.78
CA ALA A 78 -6.22 8.02 10.04
C ALA A 78 -4.75 8.13 10.41
N SER A 79 -3.96 7.11 10.11
CA SER A 79 -2.51 7.10 10.36
C SER A 79 -1.75 8.11 9.49
N THR A 80 -2.35 8.60 8.40
CA THR A 80 -1.77 9.67 7.59
C THR A 80 -1.72 11.02 8.31
N SER A 81 -2.38 11.15 9.46
CA SER A 81 -2.30 12.36 10.30
C SER A 81 -0.95 12.51 11.02
N GLU A 82 -0.15 11.44 11.07
CA GLU A 82 1.16 11.45 11.74
C GLU A 82 2.24 12.18 10.92
N GLY A 83 3.14 12.90 11.59
CA GLY A 83 4.24 13.65 10.98
C GLY A 83 5.10 12.82 10.03
N PRO A 84 5.57 11.60 10.42
CA PRO A 84 6.39 10.74 9.57
C PRO A 84 5.78 10.42 8.20
N PHE A 85 4.45 10.40 8.07
CA PHE A 85 3.80 10.26 6.76
C PHE A 85 4.12 11.46 5.86
N TRP A 86 3.88 12.69 6.32
CA TRP A 86 4.08 13.92 5.53
C TRP A 86 5.54 14.15 5.17
N GLU A 87 6.45 13.88 6.11
CA GLU A 87 7.90 13.94 5.87
C GLU A 87 8.32 12.95 4.79
N THR A 88 7.80 11.71 4.84
CA THR A 88 8.08 10.67 3.84
C THR A 88 7.54 11.06 2.47
N ILE A 89 6.30 11.59 2.38
CA ILE A 89 5.72 12.08 1.13
C ILE A 89 6.60 13.16 0.52
N ASN A 90 6.96 14.17 1.30
CA ASN A 90 7.82 15.25 0.79
C ASN A 90 9.17 14.72 0.32
N ALA A 91 9.83 13.91 1.11
CA ALA A 91 11.15 13.38 0.78
C ALA A 91 11.11 12.45 -0.47
N ALA A 92 10.10 11.59 -0.60
CA ALA A 92 9.97 10.71 -1.76
C ALA A 92 9.69 11.51 -3.05
N GLY A 93 8.88 12.58 -2.96
CA GLY A 93 8.63 13.50 -4.07
C GLY A 93 9.88 14.24 -4.53
N VAL A 94 10.76 14.62 -3.61
CA VAL A 94 12.06 15.26 -3.92
C VAL A 94 13.05 14.24 -4.50
N LEU A 95 13.16 13.09 -3.87
CA LEU A 95 14.14 12.06 -4.21
C LEU A 95 13.79 11.26 -5.47
N GLN A 96 12.52 11.24 -5.87
CA GLN A 96 12.04 10.44 -7.02
C GLN A 96 12.52 8.99 -6.92
N VAL A 97 11.92 8.24 -6.02
CA VAL A 97 12.31 6.87 -5.65
C VAL A 97 11.22 5.86 -6.05
N PRO A 98 11.57 4.60 -6.32
CA PRO A 98 10.63 3.56 -6.70
C PRO A 98 9.78 3.08 -5.50
N MET A 99 8.87 3.93 -5.06
CA MET A 99 8.01 3.71 -3.90
C MET A 99 6.54 3.66 -4.30
N VAL A 100 5.81 2.68 -3.82
CA VAL A 100 4.35 2.64 -3.89
C VAL A 100 3.80 2.65 -2.47
N MET A 101 3.04 3.69 -2.16
CA MET A 101 2.34 3.84 -0.89
C MET A 101 0.84 3.68 -1.10
N SER A 102 0.23 2.73 -0.42
CA SER A 102 -1.21 2.48 -0.48
C SER A 102 -1.87 2.95 0.81
N VAL A 103 -2.75 3.93 0.70
CA VAL A 103 -3.59 4.41 1.81
C VAL A 103 -4.92 3.69 1.77
N TRP A 104 -5.24 2.96 2.82
CA TRP A 104 -6.50 2.24 2.97
C TRP A 104 -7.45 3.07 3.82
N ASP A 105 -8.52 3.54 3.18
CA ASP A 105 -9.45 4.52 3.74
C ASP A 105 -10.82 3.86 3.99
N ASP A 106 -11.08 3.54 5.27
CA ASP A 106 -12.38 3.10 5.75
C ASP A 106 -13.25 4.25 6.29
N GLY A 107 -12.72 5.46 6.29
CA GLY A 107 -13.40 6.67 6.73
C GLY A 107 -13.35 6.92 8.24
N PHE A 108 -12.59 6.11 9.00
CA PHE A 108 -12.53 6.23 10.44
C PHE A 108 -11.12 6.03 11.00
N GLY A 109 -10.81 6.75 12.07
CA GLY A 109 -9.68 6.44 12.95
C GLY A 109 -10.22 5.88 14.26
N ILE A 110 -10.25 4.55 14.39
CA ILE A 110 -10.98 3.81 15.42
C ILE A 110 -12.48 4.16 15.33
N SER A 111 -12.94 5.17 16.06
CA SER A 111 -14.33 5.66 16.07
C SER A 111 -14.47 7.10 15.58
N VAL A 112 -13.38 7.76 15.24
CA VAL A 112 -13.37 9.17 14.82
C VAL A 112 -13.54 9.27 13.31
N PRO A 113 -14.61 9.89 12.81
CA PRO A 113 -14.81 10.09 11.38
C PRO A 113 -13.67 10.88 10.73
N ARG A 114 -13.27 10.48 9.53
CA ARG A 114 -12.16 11.06 8.74
C ARG A 114 -12.25 12.58 8.62
N LYS A 115 -13.44 13.17 8.50
CA LYS A 115 -13.66 14.62 8.43
C LYS A 115 -13.09 15.42 9.60
N PHE A 116 -12.83 14.77 10.73
CA PHE A 116 -12.19 15.39 11.89
C PHE A 116 -10.68 15.15 11.95
N GLN A 117 -10.13 14.40 11.01
CA GLN A 117 -8.72 14.01 11.00
C GLN A 117 -7.98 14.51 9.76
N THR A 118 -8.63 14.53 8.60
CA THR A 118 -7.99 14.82 7.31
C THR A 118 -8.62 16.04 6.67
N THR A 119 -7.81 17.05 6.40
CA THR A 119 -8.26 18.23 5.65
C THR A 119 -8.81 17.81 4.27
N LYS A 120 -9.81 18.51 3.76
CA LYS A 120 -10.58 18.14 2.55
C LYS A 120 -11.39 16.84 2.69
N ASP A 121 -11.43 16.23 3.87
CA ASP A 121 -12.04 14.93 4.08
C ASP A 121 -11.57 13.87 3.05
N SER A 122 -10.31 14.01 2.59
CA SER A 122 -9.74 13.15 1.56
C SER A 122 -8.23 13.32 1.51
N ILE A 123 -7.47 12.24 1.70
CA ILE A 123 -6.00 12.32 1.64
C ILE A 123 -5.49 12.60 0.22
N SER A 124 -6.11 12.05 -0.82
CA SER A 124 -5.71 12.35 -2.20
C SER A 124 -5.96 13.81 -2.58
N GLU A 125 -7.04 14.41 -2.09
CA GLU A 125 -7.29 15.84 -2.29
C GLU A 125 -6.37 16.74 -1.47
N ALA A 126 -6.04 16.33 -0.24
CA ALA A 126 -5.07 17.02 0.60
C ALA A 126 -3.67 17.02 -0.05
N LEU A 127 -3.33 15.94 -0.75
CA LEU A 127 -2.05 15.75 -1.44
C LEU A 127 -2.04 16.21 -2.90
N ALA A 128 -3.10 16.84 -3.41
CA ALA A 128 -3.16 17.26 -4.81
C ALA A 128 -1.97 18.15 -5.23
N GLY A 129 -1.43 18.95 -4.31
CA GLY A 129 -0.23 19.76 -4.56
C GLY A 129 1.07 18.97 -4.72
N PHE A 130 1.09 17.69 -4.38
CA PHE A 130 2.23 16.77 -4.56
C PHE A 130 2.15 16.00 -5.88
N GLN A 131 1.03 16.09 -6.60
CA GLN A 131 0.89 15.46 -7.91
C GLN A 131 1.93 16.03 -8.88
N ARG A 132 2.64 15.14 -9.60
CA ARG A 132 3.59 15.56 -10.64
C ARG A 132 2.88 16.31 -11.77
N THR A 133 3.60 17.22 -12.39
CA THR A 133 3.17 17.91 -13.62
C THR A 133 4.18 17.64 -14.73
N LYS A 134 3.92 18.21 -15.92
CA LYS A 134 4.90 18.13 -17.02
C LYS A 134 6.21 18.87 -16.70
N GLU A 135 6.13 19.88 -15.84
CA GLU A 135 7.27 20.77 -15.55
C GLU A 135 7.96 20.44 -14.21
N LYS A 136 7.26 19.73 -13.31
CA LYS A 136 7.75 19.51 -11.94
C LYS A 136 7.59 18.06 -11.51
N PRO A 137 8.64 17.47 -10.88
CA PRO A 137 8.55 16.16 -10.27
C PRO A 137 7.52 16.16 -9.12
N GLY A 138 7.07 14.99 -8.74
CA GLY A 138 6.11 14.78 -7.67
C GLY A 138 5.69 13.32 -7.64
N PHE A 139 4.54 13.07 -7.07
CA PHE A 139 3.89 11.75 -7.04
C PHE A 139 2.99 11.54 -8.24
N GLU A 140 2.79 10.28 -8.64
CA GLU A 140 1.56 9.89 -9.32
C GLU A 140 0.53 9.46 -8.29
N ILE A 141 -0.66 10.03 -8.32
CA ILE A 141 -1.73 9.75 -7.36
C ILE A 141 -2.87 9.04 -8.07
N PHE A 142 -3.14 7.81 -7.66
CA PHE A 142 -4.28 7.02 -8.12
C PHE A 142 -5.35 6.95 -7.03
N VAL A 143 -6.61 6.87 -7.44
CA VAL A 143 -7.75 6.65 -6.56
C VAL A 143 -8.54 5.45 -7.05
N THR A 144 -8.83 4.52 -6.15
CA THR A 144 -9.62 3.32 -6.44
C THR A 144 -10.54 2.98 -5.27
N LYS A 145 -11.39 1.98 -5.42
CA LYS A 145 -12.33 1.52 -4.39
C LYS A 145 -11.93 0.14 -3.88
N GLY A 146 -12.04 -0.09 -2.58
CA GLY A 146 -11.63 -1.33 -1.94
C GLY A 146 -12.41 -2.56 -2.37
N TRP A 147 -13.63 -2.39 -2.82
CA TRP A 147 -14.50 -3.48 -3.27
C TRP A 147 -14.46 -3.74 -4.80
N ASP A 148 -13.79 -2.88 -5.58
CA ASP A 148 -13.66 -3.05 -7.03
C ASP A 148 -12.37 -3.80 -7.36
N TYR A 149 -12.44 -5.14 -7.35
CA TYR A 149 -11.27 -5.99 -7.52
C TYR A 149 -10.54 -5.78 -8.85
N THR A 150 -11.27 -5.64 -9.95
CA THR A 150 -10.66 -5.44 -11.27
C THR A 150 -9.90 -4.13 -11.33
N HIS A 151 -10.54 -3.05 -10.91
CA HIS A 151 -9.90 -1.74 -10.89
C HIS A 151 -8.74 -1.65 -9.89
N LEU A 152 -8.80 -2.38 -8.76
CA LEU A 152 -7.67 -2.54 -7.85
C LEU A 152 -6.48 -3.17 -8.57
N CYS A 153 -6.67 -4.33 -9.22
CA CYS A 153 -5.59 -5.02 -9.93
C CYS A 153 -4.94 -4.13 -10.99
N GLU A 154 -5.74 -3.47 -11.83
CA GLU A 154 -5.25 -2.55 -12.86
C GLU A 154 -4.48 -1.36 -12.26
N THR A 155 -5.00 -0.80 -11.18
CA THR A 155 -4.38 0.35 -10.51
C THR A 155 -3.03 -0.02 -9.91
N TYR A 156 -2.95 -1.15 -9.20
CA TYR A 156 -1.70 -1.61 -8.61
C TYR A 156 -0.67 -2.01 -9.66
N GLU A 157 -1.09 -2.64 -10.75
CA GLU A 157 -0.20 -2.97 -11.87
C GLU A 157 0.41 -1.71 -12.49
N LYS A 158 -0.42 -0.71 -12.81
CA LYS A 158 0.04 0.58 -13.33
C LYS A 158 0.98 1.29 -12.36
N ALA A 159 0.64 1.32 -11.08
CA ALA A 159 1.43 1.96 -10.03
C ALA A 159 2.82 1.32 -9.87
N VAL A 160 2.86 -0.01 -9.78
CA VAL A 160 4.13 -0.74 -9.61
C VAL A 160 4.99 -0.63 -10.87
N LYS A 161 4.39 -0.68 -12.06
CA LYS A 161 5.10 -0.50 -13.32
C LYS A 161 5.76 0.89 -13.38
N LEU A 162 4.99 1.94 -13.10
CA LEU A 162 5.48 3.31 -13.11
C LEU A 162 6.62 3.53 -12.12
N ALA A 163 6.45 3.06 -10.87
CA ALA A 163 7.49 3.16 -9.85
C ALA A 163 8.76 2.40 -10.25
N ARG A 164 8.63 1.19 -10.83
CA ARG A 164 9.77 0.35 -11.23
C ARG A 164 10.51 0.90 -12.42
N GLU A 165 9.80 1.30 -13.46
CA GLU A 165 10.41 1.69 -14.73
C GLU A 165 10.93 3.12 -14.71
N GLU A 166 10.17 4.04 -14.13
CA GLU A 166 10.45 5.47 -14.17
C GLU A 166 10.98 6.05 -12.84
N HIS A 167 11.00 5.27 -11.75
CA HIS A 167 11.34 5.73 -10.40
C HIS A 167 10.48 6.91 -9.92
N ILE A 168 9.21 6.95 -10.34
CA ILE A 168 8.26 7.92 -9.87
C ILE A 168 7.56 7.34 -8.63
N PRO A 169 7.57 8.05 -7.50
CA PRO A 169 6.82 7.59 -6.34
C PRO A 169 5.32 7.67 -6.60
N VAL A 170 4.59 6.64 -6.16
CA VAL A 170 3.15 6.51 -6.39
C VAL A 170 2.42 6.45 -5.06
N LEU A 171 1.31 7.16 -4.97
CA LEU A 171 0.33 7.01 -3.90
C LEU A 171 -0.97 6.44 -4.49
N ILE A 172 -1.47 5.38 -3.88
CA ILE A 172 -2.78 4.80 -4.20
C ILE A 172 -3.71 5.08 -3.03
N HIS A 173 -4.74 5.87 -3.25
CA HIS A 173 -5.80 6.09 -2.28
C HIS A 173 -6.94 5.08 -2.53
N VAL A 174 -6.98 4.04 -1.72
CA VAL A 174 -8.03 3.02 -1.76
C VAL A 174 -9.17 3.47 -0.86
N LYS A 175 -10.18 4.04 -1.47
CA LYS A 175 -11.41 4.52 -0.79
C LYS A 175 -12.39 3.38 -0.58
N GLU A 176 -13.40 3.66 0.24
CA GLU A 176 -14.52 2.74 0.43
C GLU A 176 -14.06 1.34 0.88
N VAL A 177 -12.99 1.29 1.66
CA VAL A 177 -12.64 0.09 2.43
C VAL A 177 -13.64 -0.01 3.58
N ASN A 178 -14.07 -1.21 3.91
CA ASN A 178 -14.91 -1.41 5.07
C ASN A 178 -14.20 -2.26 6.14
N GLN A 179 -14.59 -2.05 7.37
CA GLN A 179 -14.08 -2.79 8.52
C GLN A 179 -15.27 -3.31 9.34
N PRO A 180 -15.79 -4.50 8.98
CA PRO A 180 -16.89 -5.11 9.68
C PRO A 180 -16.60 -5.23 11.18
N GLN A 181 -17.59 -4.95 12.02
CA GLN A 181 -17.50 -4.97 13.48
C GLN A 181 -16.57 -3.93 14.11
N GLY A 182 -16.04 -2.99 13.31
CA GLY A 182 -15.19 -1.90 13.77
C GLY A 182 -13.74 -2.28 14.03
N HIS A 183 -12.96 -1.31 14.50
CA HIS A 183 -11.51 -1.39 14.63
C HIS A 183 -11.06 -2.28 15.81
N SER A 184 -11.79 -2.25 16.93
CA SER A 184 -11.38 -2.95 18.15
C SER A 184 -12.56 -3.53 18.91
N THR A 185 -12.26 -4.52 19.74
CA THR A 185 -13.27 -5.18 20.60
C THR A 185 -13.79 -4.30 21.74
N SER A 186 -13.22 -3.12 21.96
CA SER A 186 -13.62 -2.18 23.02
C SER A 186 -14.95 -1.44 22.74
N GLY A 187 -15.53 -1.62 21.56
CA GLY A 187 -16.82 -1.07 21.20
C GLY A 187 -17.32 -1.62 19.89
N SER A 188 -18.63 -1.88 19.80
CA SER A 188 -19.21 -2.26 18.53
C SER A 188 -19.35 -1.02 17.63
N HIS A 189 -19.26 -1.25 16.34
CA HIS A 189 -19.29 -0.18 15.35
C HIS A 189 -20.64 0.55 15.27
N GLU A 190 -21.70 -0.07 15.74
CA GLU A 190 -23.04 0.53 15.82
C GLU A 190 -23.11 1.74 16.74
N ARG A 191 -22.10 1.94 17.59
CA ARG A 191 -22.02 3.11 18.49
C ARG A 191 -21.59 4.39 17.79
N TYR A 192 -20.91 4.29 16.63
CA TYR A 192 -20.35 5.45 15.94
C TYR A 192 -20.62 5.48 14.43
N LYS A 193 -21.13 4.39 13.85
CA LYS A 193 -21.59 4.33 12.47
C LYS A 193 -23.12 4.43 12.46
N ASP A 194 -23.66 5.25 11.56
CA ASP A 194 -25.10 5.34 11.36
C ASP A 194 -25.64 4.14 10.58
N GLU A 195 -26.98 4.00 10.54
CA GLU A 195 -27.64 2.88 9.88
C GLU A 195 -27.36 2.83 8.36
N GLU A 196 -27.21 3.97 7.71
CA GLU A 196 -26.92 4.04 6.28
C GLU A 196 -25.53 3.49 6.00
N ARG A 197 -24.56 3.88 6.82
CA ARG A 197 -23.20 3.35 6.75
C ARG A 197 -23.16 1.85 7.00
N LEU A 198 -23.87 1.35 8.00
CA LEU A 198 -23.90 -0.07 8.30
C LEU A 198 -24.52 -0.89 7.16
N LYS A 199 -25.61 -0.41 6.55
CA LYS A 199 -26.21 -1.04 5.36
C LYS A 199 -25.27 -1.05 4.19
N TRP A 200 -24.59 0.08 3.95
CA TRP A 200 -23.60 0.21 2.88
C TRP A 200 -22.43 -0.78 3.09
N GLU A 201 -21.90 -0.93 4.30
CA GLU A 201 -20.80 -1.86 4.58
C GLU A 201 -21.18 -3.33 4.32
N VAL A 202 -22.44 -3.70 4.55
CA VAL A 202 -22.95 -5.04 4.20
C VAL A 202 -23.05 -5.21 2.69
N GLU A 203 -23.57 -4.21 1.97
CA GLU A 203 -23.74 -4.26 0.51
C GLU A 203 -22.40 -4.27 -0.22
N PHE A 204 -21.42 -3.47 0.27
CA PHE A 204 -20.11 -3.30 -0.35
C PHE A 204 -18.99 -4.00 0.44
N ASP A 205 -19.32 -5.08 1.14
CA ASP A 205 -18.30 -5.93 1.75
C ASP A 205 -17.32 -6.43 0.67
N CYS A 206 -16.04 -6.14 0.86
CA CYS A 206 -15.02 -6.40 -0.17
C CYS A 206 -14.88 -7.89 -0.50
N ILE A 207 -15.08 -8.76 0.51
CA ILE A 207 -15.00 -10.22 0.32
C ILE A 207 -16.24 -10.71 -0.41
N ALA A 208 -17.43 -10.23 -0.04
CA ALA A 208 -18.67 -10.58 -0.72
C ALA A 208 -18.64 -10.14 -2.20
N LYS A 209 -18.24 -8.89 -2.46
CA LYS A 209 -18.09 -8.39 -3.84
C LYS A 209 -17.06 -9.17 -4.65
N PHE A 210 -15.95 -9.57 -4.04
CA PHE A 210 -14.96 -10.40 -4.72
C PHE A 210 -15.50 -11.80 -5.03
N LYS A 211 -16.26 -12.40 -4.10
CA LYS A 211 -16.94 -13.67 -4.34
C LYS A 211 -17.92 -13.56 -5.51
N ASP A 212 -18.77 -12.53 -5.52
CA ASP A 212 -19.73 -12.30 -6.60
C ASP A 212 -19.00 -12.16 -7.94
N TRP A 213 -17.90 -11.38 -7.97
CA TRP A 213 -17.06 -11.22 -9.16
C TRP A 213 -16.50 -12.56 -9.66
N ILE A 214 -16.00 -13.44 -8.75
CA ILE A 214 -15.50 -14.78 -9.13
C ILE A 214 -16.63 -15.63 -9.75
N LEU A 215 -17.83 -15.58 -9.17
CA LEU A 215 -18.96 -16.38 -9.63
C LEU A 215 -19.52 -15.90 -10.97
N ASP A 216 -19.44 -14.59 -11.23
CA ASP A 216 -19.88 -13.99 -12.49
C ASP A 216 -18.82 -14.06 -13.60
N PHE A 217 -17.57 -14.37 -13.23
CA PHE A 217 -16.45 -14.42 -14.17
C PHE A 217 -16.38 -15.75 -14.89
N ASP A 218 -16.94 -15.82 -16.09
CA ASP A 218 -16.85 -16.98 -16.97
C ASP A 218 -15.52 -16.95 -17.73
N VAL A 219 -14.56 -17.75 -17.30
CA VAL A 219 -13.30 -17.96 -18.03
C VAL A 219 -13.44 -19.24 -18.85
N ASP A 220 -13.74 -19.15 -20.13
CA ASP A 220 -13.63 -20.19 -21.18
C ASP A 220 -13.56 -21.64 -20.69
N GLY A 221 -14.62 -22.15 -20.08
CA GLY A 221 -14.73 -23.56 -19.68
C GLY A 221 -13.99 -23.97 -18.40
N LEU A 222 -13.42 -23.04 -17.62
CA LEU A 222 -13.02 -23.29 -16.25
C LEU A 222 -14.28 -23.45 -15.39
N ALA A 223 -14.49 -24.65 -14.84
CA ALA A 223 -15.55 -24.86 -13.87
C ALA A 223 -15.28 -23.95 -12.66
N ILE A 224 -16.04 -22.86 -12.55
CA ILE A 224 -16.00 -22.00 -11.37
C ILE A 224 -16.61 -22.80 -10.22
N ALA A 225 -15.94 -22.81 -9.08
CA ALA A 225 -16.43 -23.43 -7.88
C ALA A 225 -17.85 -22.92 -7.57
N THR A 226 -18.74 -23.81 -7.27
CA THR A 226 -20.11 -23.41 -6.89
C THR A 226 -20.09 -22.69 -5.56
N SER A 227 -21.12 -21.87 -5.29
CA SER A 227 -21.27 -21.13 -4.03
C SER A 227 -21.25 -22.00 -2.76
N LYS A 228 -21.26 -23.33 -2.91
CA LYS A 228 -21.17 -24.29 -1.79
C LYS A 228 -19.73 -24.74 -1.54
N GLU A 229 -18.80 -24.46 -2.45
CA GLU A 229 -17.39 -24.85 -2.38
C GLU A 229 -16.49 -23.67 -1.98
N LEU A 230 -17.02 -22.45 -1.95
CA LEU A 230 -16.43 -21.21 -1.47
C LEU A 230 -17.02 -20.80 -0.11
#